data_a5b305771c9766000ed794ab5cae0731
#
_entry.id   a5b305771c9766000ed794ab5cae0731
#
_cell.length_a   1.000
_cell.length_b   1.000
_cell.length_c   1.000
_cell.angle_alpha   90.00
_cell.angle_beta   90.00
_cell.angle_gamma   90.00
#
_symmetry.space_group_name_H-M   'P 1'
#
loop_
_entity.id
_entity.type
_entity.pdbx_description
1 polymer ?
#
loop_
_entity_poly.entity_id
_entity_poly.type
_entity_poly.pdbx_seq_one_letter_code
_entity_poly.pdbx_strand_id
1 'polypeptide(L)'
;RIDINKGDFYSIPEDNPFVGDKSKRAEIFCYGLRNPWRFSFDRKTNDLIIGDVGQNLWEEVNWSSWKDAKGGNFGWRIMEGNHCYNPEDFCDTTGLIQPVHEYPNNAAYMKILLGMDEAEATGCSVTGGYVYRGKENPDLYGRYIFGDYCTGRIWSFKLDNGKPVGFINLRNKIKKHSSDIPLFISSFGEDSSGELYIVDYLGAVYKFVSNK
;
A
#
# COMPACT_ATOMS: atom_id res chain seq x y z
N ARG A 1 -9.65 2.95 14.58
CA ARG A 1 -8.85 4.01 15.23
C ARG A 1 -9.23 4.09 16.70
N ILE A 2 -8.25 4.03 17.56
CA ILE A 2 -8.38 4.13 19.02
C ILE A 2 -7.37 5.15 19.55
N ASP A 3 -7.61 5.69 20.75
CA ASP A 3 -6.66 6.51 21.50
C ASP A 3 -6.16 5.70 22.70
N ILE A 4 -4.90 5.31 22.65
CA ILE A 4 -4.25 4.48 23.67
C ILE A 4 -3.79 5.27 24.93
N ASN A 5 -3.91 6.59 24.89
CA ASN A 5 -3.50 7.46 26.01
C ASN A 5 -4.64 7.81 26.95
N LYS A 6 -5.86 7.33 26.67
CA LYS A 6 -7.06 7.61 27.47
C LYS A 6 -7.84 6.34 27.79
N GLY A 7 -8.48 6.31 28.98
CA GLY A 7 -9.21 5.15 29.50
C GLY A 7 -8.31 4.08 30.09
N ASP A 8 -8.89 3.01 30.63
CA ASP A 8 -8.15 1.92 31.29
C ASP A 8 -7.38 1.06 30.29
N PHE A 9 -7.89 0.88 29.08
CA PHE A 9 -7.25 0.14 28.00
C PHE A 9 -7.06 1.02 26.75
N TYR A 10 -8.10 1.71 26.32
CA TYR A 10 -8.11 2.72 25.24
C TYR A 10 -9.43 3.50 25.30
N SER A 11 -9.50 4.58 24.54
CA SER A 11 -10.74 5.29 24.27
C SER A 11 -11.00 5.40 22.76
N ILE A 12 -12.25 5.64 22.43
CA ILE A 12 -12.66 5.87 21.04
C ILE A 12 -12.67 7.37 20.80
N PRO A 13 -11.92 7.90 19.81
CA PRO A 13 -11.98 9.31 19.45
C PRO A 13 -13.40 9.70 19.05
N GLU A 14 -13.89 10.82 19.61
CA GLU A 14 -15.25 11.30 19.39
C GLU A 14 -15.56 11.60 17.91
N ASP A 15 -14.51 11.90 17.13
CA ASP A 15 -14.60 12.17 15.71
C ASP A 15 -14.46 10.92 14.84
N ASN A 16 -14.46 9.70 15.40
CA ASN A 16 -14.55 8.49 14.59
C ASN A 16 -15.87 8.44 13.82
N PRO A 17 -15.87 7.95 12.56
CA PRO A 17 -17.02 8.10 11.66
C PRO A 17 -18.29 7.38 12.12
N PHE A 18 -18.16 6.34 12.94
CA PHE A 18 -19.27 5.50 13.37
C PHE A 18 -19.60 5.62 14.88
N VAL A 19 -19.12 6.68 15.53
CA VAL A 19 -19.52 7.00 16.89
C VAL A 19 -21.03 7.31 16.90
N GLY A 20 -21.79 6.56 17.72
CA GLY A 20 -23.25 6.68 17.78
C GLY A 20 -24.03 5.81 16.77
N ASP A 21 -23.37 5.21 15.79
CA ASP A 21 -23.99 4.22 14.89
C ASP A 21 -24.03 2.84 15.56
N LYS A 22 -25.22 2.40 16.00
CA LYS A 22 -25.41 1.10 16.67
C LYS A 22 -25.19 -0.12 15.77
N SER A 23 -25.15 0.06 14.45
CA SER A 23 -24.95 -1.01 13.48
C SER A 23 -23.48 -1.32 13.22
N LYS A 24 -22.56 -0.46 13.69
CA LYS A 24 -21.12 -0.57 13.46
C LYS A 24 -20.32 -0.40 14.75
N ARG A 25 -19.11 -0.95 14.77
CA ARG A 25 -18.17 -0.70 15.86
C ARG A 25 -17.63 0.71 15.75
N ALA A 26 -17.65 1.45 16.85
CA ALA A 26 -17.19 2.84 16.88
C ALA A 26 -15.66 2.99 16.69
N GLU A 27 -14.89 1.90 16.85
CA GLU A 27 -13.46 1.83 16.57
C GLU A 27 -13.12 1.87 15.07
N ILE A 28 -14.07 1.48 14.20
CA ILE A 28 -13.85 1.43 12.76
C ILE A 28 -13.58 2.84 12.24
N PHE A 29 -12.49 3.00 11.51
CA PHE A 29 -12.12 4.26 10.84
C PHE A 29 -12.44 4.21 9.34
N CYS A 30 -12.07 3.13 8.68
CA CYS A 30 -12.41 2.80 7.30
C CYS A 30 -12.64 1.28 7.20
N TYR A 31 -13.16 0.81 6.07
CA TYR A 31 -13.49 -0.60 5.88
C TYR A 31 -13.42 -1.00 4.41
N GLY A 32 -13.75 -2.25 4.10
CA GLY A 32 -13.69 -2.76 2.73
C GLY A 32 -12.27 -3.08 2.29
N LEU A 33 -11.40 -3.48 3.20
CA LEU A 33 -10.05 -3.99 2.95
C LEU A 33 -10.03 -5.50 3.15
N ARG A 34 -9.23 -6.22 2.36
CA ARG A 34 -9.09 -7.66 2.47
C ARG A 34 -8.00 -8.08 3.46
N ASN A 35 -6.78 -7.64 3.22
CA ASN A 35 -5.61 -7.95 4.02
C ASN A 35 -4.60 -6.80 3.95
N PRO A 36 -4.91 -5.66 4.57
CA PRO A 36 -4.03 -4.49 4.58
C PRO A 36 -2.76 -4.82 5.33
N TRP A 37 -1.70 -5.20 4.59
CA TRP A 37 -0.47 -5.67 5.19
C TRP A 37 0.30 -4.55 5.87
N ARG A 38 0.55 -3.45 5.12
CA ARG A 38 1.13 -2.23 5.65
C ARG A 38 0.37 -1.02 5.17
N PHE A 39 0.22 -0.07 6.05
CA PHE A 39 -0.27 1.27 5.72
C PHE A 39 0.65 2.32 6.35
N SER A 40 0.62 3.51 5.79
CA SER A 40 1.34 4.67 6.29
C SER A 40 0.53 5.94 6.09
N PHE A 41 0.91 6.97 6.83
CA PHE A 41 0.43 8.32 6.60
C PHE A 41 1.56 9.15 6.02
N ASP A 42 1.26 9.90 4.95
CA ASP A 42 2.20 10.88 4.44
C ASP A 42 2.39 12.00 5.47
N ARG A 43 3.60 12.18 5.97
CA ARG A 43 3.93 13.20 6.99
C ARG A 43 3.58 14.62 6.59
N LYS A 44 3.48 14.92 5.27
CA LYS A 44 3.21 16.25 4.77
C LYS A 44 1.74 16.53 4.57
N THR A 45 0.99 15.57 4.03
CA THR A 45 -0.42 15.74 3.65
C THR A 45 -1.38 15.05 4.61
N ASN A 46 -0.86 14.12 5.42
CA ASN A 46 -1.64 13.22 6.27
C ASN A 46 -2.56 12.27 5.50
N ASP A 47 -2.29 12.06 4.22
CA ASP A 47 -3.01 11.08 3.42
C ASP A 47 -2.70 9.67 3.90
N LEU A 48 -3.70 8.80 3.87
CA LEU A 48 -3.58 7.38 4.18
C LEU A 48 -3.25 6.60 2.92
N ILE A 49 -2.17 5.82 2.96
CA ILE A 49 -1.77 4.93 1.88
C ILE A 49 -1.71 3.50 2.42
N ILE A 50 -2.33 2.56 1.71
CA ILE A 50 -2.48 1.17 2.15
C ILE A 50 -2.02 0.24 1.04
N GLY A 51 -1.18 -0.74 1.35
CA GLY A 51 -0.95 -1.91 0.51
C GLY A 51 -1.91 -3.01 0.96
N ASP A 52 -2.88 -3.35 0.13
CA ASP A 52 -3.89 -4.37 0.42
C ASP A 52 -3.68 -5.60 -0.46
N VAL A 53 -3.38 -6.73 0.18
CA VAL A 53 -3.06 -7.98 -0.51
C VAL A 53 -4.34 -8.60 -1.08
N GLY A 54 -4.32 -8.87 -2.36
CA GLY A 54 -5.44 -9.43 -3.11
C GLY A 54 -5.77 -10.87 -2.74
N GLN A 55 -6.91 -11.34 -3.22
CA GLN A 55 -7.37 -12.72 -2.96
C GLN A 55 -6.87 -13.69 -4.01
N ASN A 56 -7.02 -13.34 -5.28
CA ASN A 56 -6.79 -14.25 -6.40
C ASN A 56 -5.85 -13.69 -7.46
N LEU A 57 -6.09 -12.46 -7.91
CA LEU A 57 -5.52 -11.95 -9.15
C LEU A 57 -4.81 -10.61 -9.01
N TRP A 58 -5.24 -9.72 -8.12
CA TRP A 58 -4.80 -8.34 -8.09
C TRP A 58 -4.31 -7.91 -6.71
N GLU A 59 -3.09 -7.42 -6.67
CA GLU A 59 -2.54 -6.66 -5.55
C GLU A 59 -2.85 -5.20 -5.74
N GLU A 60 -3.12 -4.45 -4.66
CA GLU A 60 -3.54 -3.06 -4.79
C GLU A 60 -2.86 -2.11 -3.82
N VAL A 61 -2.70 -0.87 -4.28
CA VAL A 61 -2.30 0.27 -3.46
C VAL A 61 -3.45 1.26 -3.43
N ASN A 62 -3.97 1.49 -2.26
CA ASN A 62 -4.99 2.49 -1.99
C ASN A 62 -4.36 3.78 -1.49
N TRP A 63 -4.86 4.92 -1.94
CA TRP A 63 -4.47 6.25 -1.48
C TRP A 63 -5.69 7.11 -1.27
N SER A 64 -5.87 7.64 -0.07
CA SER A 64 -7.02 8.46 0.27
C SER A 64 -6.61 9.62 1.16
N SER A 65 -7.23 10.79 0.98
CA SER A 65 -7.07 11.85 1.96
C SER A 65 -7.60 11.40 3.33
N TRP A 66 -7.08 11.97 4.41
CA TRP A 66 -7.60 11.70 5.75
C TRP A 66 -9.12 11.86 5.84
N LYS A 67 -9.65 12.88 5.15
CA LYS A 67 -11.08 13.17 5.14
C LYS A 67 -11.88 12.09 4.45
N ASP A 68 -11.44 11.63 3.28
CA ASP A 68 -12.17 10.66 2.47
C ASP A 68 -12.00 9.23 3.00
N ALA A 69 -10.86 8.92 3.63
CA ALA A 69 -10.64 7.66 4.33
C ALA A 69 -11.56 7.47 5.53
N LYS A 70 -11.98 8.58 6.16
CA LYS A 70 -12.84 8.57 7.34
C LYS A 70 -14.26 8.10 6.98
N GLY A 71 -14.60 6.85 7.34
CA GLY A 71 -15.84 6.17 6.94
C GLY A 71 -15.80 5.60 5.52
N GLY A 72 -14.63 5.70 4.83
CA GLY A 72 -14.47 5.22 3.48
C GLY A 72 -14.53 3.71 3.35
N ASN A 73 -15.09 3.25 2.23
CA ASN A 73 -15.18 1.84 1.84
C ASN A 73 -14.22 1.57 0.68
N PHE A 74 -13.20 0.74 0.89
CA PHE A 74 -12.18 0.40 -0.11
C PHE A 74 -12.57 -0.77 -1.04
N GLY A 75 -13.81 -1.25 -0.96
CA GLY A 75 -14.42 -2.10 -1.97
C GLY A 75 -14.44 -3.59 -1.70
N TRP A 76 -13.56 -4.14 -0.88
CA TRP A 76 -13.59 -5.56 -0.56
C TRP A 76 -14.89 -5.92 0.20
N ARG A 77 -15.60 -7.02 -0.15
CA ARG A 77 -15.28 -8.03 -1.18
C ARG A 77 -16.13 -7.87 -2.45
N ILE A 78 -16.60 -6.69 -2.76
CA ILE A 78 -17.27 -6.40 -4.04
C ILE A 78 -16.21 -6.36 -5.16
N MET A 79 -15.08 -5.73 -4.85
CA MET A 79 -13.95 -5.54 -5.75
C MET A 79 -12.70 -6.27 -5.27
N GLU A 80 -11.84 -6.64 -6.23
CA GLU A 80 -10.42 -6.96 -6.06
C GLU A 80 -9.64 -6.10 -7.06
N GLY A 81 -8.85 -5.13 -6.58
CA GLY A 81 -8.35 -4.07 -7.43
C GLY A 81 -9.49 -3.25 -8.05
N ASN A 82 -9.38 -2.96 -9.33
CA ASN A 82 -10.43 -2.29 -10.13
C ASN A 82 -11.39 -3.29 -10.81
N HIS A 83 -11.44 -4.53 -10.34
CA HIS A 83 -12.20 -5.62 -10.95
C HIS A 83 -13.31 -6.10 -10.02
N CYS A 84 -14.46 -6.46 -10.59
CA CYS A 84 -15.53 -7.09 -9.83
C CYS A 84 -15.05 -8.44 -9.29
N TYR A 85 -15.26 -8.70 -8.00
CA TYR A 85 -14.90 -9.97 -7.39
C TYR A 85 -16.13 -10.80 -6.97
N ASN A 86 -17.09 -10.16 -6.30
CA ASN A 86 -18.33 -10.83 -5.91
C ASN A 86 -19.50 -9.81 -5.83
N PRO A 87 -20.36 -9.77 -6.86
CA PRO A 87 -20.39 -10.67 -8.03
C PRO A 87 -19.21 -10.46 -8.98
N GLU A 88 -18.88 -11.47 -9.79
CA GLU A 88 -17.77 -11.43 -10.76
C GLU A 88 -18.01 -10.43 -11.89
N ASP A 89 -19.27 -10.14 -12.20
CA ASP A 89 -19.68 -9.18 -13.21
C ASP A 89 -20.73 -8.22 -12.66
N PHE A 90 -20.76 -7.02 -13.26
CA PHE A 90 -21.77 -5.99 -12.96
C PHE A 90 -21.88 -5.59 -11.49
N CYS A 91 -20.76 -5.50 -10.81
CA CYS A 91 -20.72 -5.06 -9.42
C CYS A 91 -21.03 -3.56 -9.29
N ASP A 92 -21.72 -3.20 -8.21
CA ASP A 92 -21.98 -1.80 -7.86
C ASP A 92 -20.75 -1.19 -7.18
N THR A 93 -20.12 -0.24 -7.85
CA THR A 93 -18.94 0.48 -7.36
C THR A 93 -19.28 1.83 -6.73
N THR A 94 -20.55 2.14 -6.57
CA THR A 94 -21.01 3.43 -6.04
C THR A 94 -20.50 3.66 -4.63
N GLY A 95 -19.78 4.77 -4.43
CA GLY A 95 -19.24 5.17 -3.12
C GLY A 95 -18.02 4.36 -2.65
N LEU A 96 -17.46 3.52 -3.51
CA LEU A 96 -16.21 2.82 -3.21
C LEU A 96 -15.00 3.70 -3.52
N ILE A 97 -13.97 3.60 -2.68
CA ILE A 97 -12.66 4.19 -2.94
C ILE A 97 -11.88 3.19 -3.80
N GLN A 98 -11.57 3.59 -5.03
CA GLN A 98 -10.81 2.74 -5.95
C GLN A 98 -9.31 2.84 -5.66
N PRO A 99 -8.53 1.75 -5.85
CA PRO A 99 -7.09 1.79 -5.72
C PRO A 99 -6.47 2.73 -6.77
N VAL A 100 -5.40 3.40 -6.38
CA VAL A 100 -4.63 4.26 -7.30
C VAL A 100 -3.66 3.47 -8.17
N HIS A 101 -3.32 2.25 -7.74
CA HIS A 101 -2.46 1.34 -8.48
C HIS A 101 -2.82 -0.11 -8.14
N GLU A 102 -2.77 -0.96 -9.15
CA GLU A 102 -2.91 -2.40 -9.01
C GLU A 102 -1.88 -3.12 -9.88
N TYR A 103 -1.57 -4.36 -9.55
CA TYR A 103 -0.73 -5.22 -10.36
C TYR A 103 -1.10 -6.70 -10.13
N PRO A 104 -0.87 -7.55 -11.14
CA PRO A 104 -1.19 -8.98 -11.05
C PRO A 104 -0.39 -9.69 -9.95
N ASN A 105 -1.07 -10.55 -9.18
CA ASN A 105 -0.43 -11.34 -8.13
C ASN A 105 0.00 -12.75 -8.60
N ASN A 106 -0.42 -13.18 -9.79
CA ASN A 106 -0.09 -14.50 -10.31
C ASN A 106 0.34 -14.44 -11.78
N ALA A 107 1.65 -14.42 -12.02
CA ALA A 107 2.22 -14.31 -13.36
C ALA A 107 1.74 -15.39 -14.34
N ALA A 108 1.69 -16.66 -13.92
CA ALA A 108 1.33 -17.76 -14.81
C ALA A 108 -0.14 -17.70 -15.27
N TYR A 109 -1.03 -17.36 -14.33
CA TYR A 109 -2.46 -17.27 -14.62
C TYR A 109 -2.80 -16.04 -15.46
N MET A 110 -2.19 -14.90 -15.17
CA MET A 110 -2.41 -13.65 -15.89
C MET A 110 -1.85 -13.66 -17.30
N LYS A 111 -0.75 -14.39 -17.56
CA LYS A 111 -0.26 -14.63 -18.91
C LYS A 111 -1.29 -15.36 -19.77
N ILE A 112 -1.98 -16.34 -19.20
CA ILE A 112 -3.03 -17.11 -19.88
C ILE A 112 -4.28 -16.26 -20.12
N LEU A 113 -4.74 -15.52 -19.11
CA LEU A 113 -5.98 -14.75 -19.16
C LEU A 113 -5.89 -13.46 -19.97
N LEU A 114 -4.79 -12.73 -19.82
CA LEU A 114 -4.65 -11.38 -20.38
C LEU A 114 -3.58 -11.28 -21.47
N GLY A 115 -2.87 -12.37 -21.77
CA GLY A 115 -1.77 -12.33 -22.72
C GLY A 115 -0.60 -11.44 -22.27
N MET A 116 -0.49 -11.15 -20.97
CA MET A 116 0.56 -10.29 -20.42
C MET A 116 1.91 -11.00 -20.44
N ASP A 117 2.96 -10.22 -20.66
CA ASP A 117 4.33 -10.74 -20.61
C ASP A 117 4.71 -11.09 -19.15
N GLU A 118 5.53 -12.12 -18.96
CA GLU A 118 6.01 -12.55 -17.63
C GLU A 118 6.71 -11.42 -16.85
N ALA A 119 7.30 -10.46 -17.58
CA ALA A 119 7.91 -9.27 -16.99
C ALA A 119 6.91 -8.28 -16.39
N GLU A 120 5.67 -8.26 -16.88
CA GLU A 120 4.60 -7.36 -16.43
C GLU A 120 3.74 -8.00 -15.33
N ALA A 121 3.52 -9.30 -15.41
CA ALA A 121 2.69 -10.08 -14.49
C ALA A 121 3.54 -10.66 -13.34
N THR A 122 4.07 -9.81 -12.47
CA THR A 122 5.02 -10.30 -11.47
C THR A 122 4.86 -9.65 -10.12
N GLY A 123 3.97 -10.17 -9.37
CA GLY A 123 3.83 -9.95 -7.94
C GLY A 123 3.25 -11.17 -7.27
N CYS A 124 3.11 -11.13 -5.97
CA CYS A 124 2.33 -12.12 -5.23
C CYS A 124 1.73 -11.57 -3.94
N SER A 125 2.32 -10.50 -3.40
CA SER A 125 1.86 -9.93 -2.15
C SER A 125 2.46 -8.54 -1.96
N VAL A 126 1.62 -7.53 -2.08
CA VAL A 126 2.02 -6.15 -1.83
C VAL A 126 2.39 -5.96 -0.36
N THR A 127 3.58 -5.43 -0.12
CA THR A 127 4.00 -5.09 1.25
C THR A 127 3.47 -3.72 1.67
N GLY A 128 3.24 -2.82 0.72
CA GLY A 128 3.01 -1.41 0.99
C GLY A 128 4.33 -0.65 1.17
N GLY A 129 4.30 0.55 1.75
CA GLY A 129 5.47 1.40 1.86
C GLY A 129 5.17 2.78 2.44
N TYR A 130 5.99 3.79 2.07
CA TYR A 130 5.91 5.17 2.58
C TYR A 130 6.12 6.20 1.49
N VAL A 131 5.56 7.39 1.67
CA VAL A 131 5.96 8.57 0.89
C VAL A 131 7.28 9.08 1.44
N TYR A 132 8.32 9.07 0.61
CA TYR A 132 9.63 9.54 1.03
C TYR A 132 9.63 11.04 1.32
N ARG A 133 10.01 11.41 2.54
CA ARG A 133 10.09 12.80 3.01
C ARG A 133 11.46 13.15 3.60
N GLY A 134 12.43 12.27 3.43
CA GLY A 134 13.82 12.52 3.81
C GLY A 134 14.54 13.53 2.91
N LYS A 135 15.80 13.81 3.27
CA LYS A 135 16.65 14.80 2.58
C LYS A 135 17.87 14.17 1.88
N GLU A 136 18.22 12.93 2.27
CA GLU A 136 19.41 12.27 1.74
C GLU A 136 19.26 11.86 0.26
N ASN A 137 18.01 11.65 -0.21
CA ASN A 137 17.70 11.27 -1.59
C ASN A 137 16.68 12.24 -2.21
N PRO A 138 17.09 13.45 -2.64
CA PRO A 138 16.15 14.49 -3.12
C PRO A 138 15.27 14.06 -4.31
N ASP A 139 15.79 13.20 -5.19
CA ASP A 139 15.06 12.67 -6.36
C ASP A 139 13.88 11.78 -5.97
N LEU A 140 13.90 11.21 -4.77
CA LEU A 140 12.82 10.39 -4.22
C LEU A 140 11.76 11.23 -3.49
N TYR A 141 12.03 12.50 -3.20
CA TYR A 141 11.13 13.33 -2.40
C TYR A 141 9.72 13.42 -2.99
N GLY A 142 8.74 13.09 -2.17
CA GLY A 142 7.32 13.06 -2.57
C GLY A 142 6.89 11.83 -3.35
N ARG A 143 7.75 10.84 -3.51
CA ARG A 143 7.41 9.56 -4.15
C ARG A 143 6.95 8.56 -3.09
N TYR A 144 5.84 7.89 -3.35
CA TYR A 144 5.48 6.69 -2.61
C TYR A 144 6.37 5.54 -3.08
N ILE A 145 7.07 4.92 -2.15
CA ILE A 145 7.98 3.80 -2.40
C ILE A 145 7.38 2.57 -1.72
N PHE A 146 7.14 1.52 -2.49
CA PHE A 146 6.51 0.30 -2.01
C PHE A 146 7.14 -0.94 -2.63
N GLY A 147 6.85 -2.09 -2.07
CA GLY A 147 7.45 -3.34 -2.50
C GLY A 147 6.49 -4.51 -2.54
N ASP A 148 6.97 -5.59 -3.18
CA ASP A 148 6.34 -6.90 -3.22
C ASP A 148 7.22 -7.93 -2.48
N TYR A 149 6.57 -8.74 -1.64
CA TYR A 149 7.25 -9.71 -0.79
C TYR A 149 7.96 -10.79 -1.59
N CYS A 150 7.30 -11.41 -2.57
CA CYS A 150 7.84 -12.58 -3.26
C CYS A 150 8.94 -12.23 -4.24
N THR A 151 8.76 -11.15 -4.96
CA THR A 151 9.67 -10.78 -6.06
C THR A 151 10.80 -9.88 -5.60
N GLY A 152 10.67 -9.28 -4.41
CA GLY A 152 11.58 -8.25 -3.91
C GLY A 152 11.63 -7.03 -4.82
N ARG A 153 10.62 -6.82 -5.64
CA ARG A 153 10.47 -5.62 -6.46
C ARG A 153 10.18 -4.43 -5.60
N ILE A 154 10.71 -3.30 -6.01
CA ILE A 154 10.49 -2.01 -5.37
C ILE A 154 10.12 -1.03 -6.44
N TRP A 155 8.97 -0.41 -6.28
CA TRP A 155 8.46 0.60 -7.20
C TRP A 155 8.26 1.93 -6.51
N SER A 156 8.16 2.96 -7.29
CA SER A 156 7.75 4.27 -6.80
C SER A 156 6.97 5.06 -7.83
N PHE A 157 6.04 5.88 -7.35
CA PHE A 157 5.33 6.88 -8.14
C PHE A 157 5.06 8.14 -7.30
N LYS A 158 4.69 9.24 -7.93
CA LYS A 158 4.08 10.40 -7.27
C LYS A 158 2.59 10.39 -7.54
N LEU A 159 1.81 10.97 -6.64
CA LEU A 159 0.41 11.22 -6.89
C LEU A 159 0.23 12.65 -7.40
N ASP A 160 -0.40 12.79 -8.55
CA ASP A 160 -0.80 14.07 -9.14
C ASP A 160 -2.29 14.04 -9.48
N ASN A 161 -3.07 14.93 -8.86
CA ASN A 161 -4.53 14.98 -9.03
C ASN A 161 -5.22 13.62 -8.84
N GLY A 162 -4.81 12.85 -7.83
CA GLY A 162 -5.36 11.53 -7.52
C GLY A 162 -4.89 10.40 -8.44
N LYS A 163 -3.94 10.64 -9.35
CA LYS A 163 -3.40 9.64 -10.27
C LYS A 163 -1.91 9.40 -10.07
N PRO A 164 -1.45 8.15 -10.13
CA PRO A 164 -0.04 7.84 -10.08
C PRO A 164 0.66 8.33 -11.35
N VAL A 165 1.75 9.06 -11.17
CA VAL A 165 2.58 9.59 -12.26
C VAL A 165 4.05 9.26 -12.03
N GLY A 166 4.81 9.15 -13.13
CA GLY A 166 6.24 8.91 -13.08
C GLY A 166 6.60 7.60 -12.38
N PHE A 167 5.94 6.52 -12.74
CA PHE A 167 6.18 5.17 -12.21
C PHE A 167 7.61 4.72 -12.54
N ILE A 168 8.34 4.25 -11.53
CA ILE A 168 9.72 3.79 -11.67
C ILE A 168 9.89 2.46 -10.93
N ASN A 169 10.48 1.48 -11.60
CA ASN A 169 11.00 0.28 -10.95
C ASN A 169 12.39 0.60 -10.37
N LEU A 170 12.50 0.62 -9.05
CA LEU A 170 13.73 0.93 -8.34
C LEU A 170 14.63 -0.30 -8.14
N ARG A 171 14.15 -1.52 -8.39
CA ARG A 171 14.90 -2.75 -8.16
C ARG A 171 16.26 -2.76 -8.84
N ASN A 172 16.31 -2.28 -10.09
CA ASN A 172 17.55 -2.22 -10.88
C ASN A 172 18.49 -1.10 -10.45
N LYS A 173 18.01 -0.15 -9.65
CA LYS A 173 18.81 0.99 -9.14
C LYS A 173 19.35 0.71 -7.74
N ILE A 174 18.80 -0.26 -7.03
CA ILE A 174 19.21 -0.62 -5.67
C ILE A 174 20.32 -1.66 -5.76
N LYS A 175 21.54 -1.25 -5.41
CA LYS A 175 22.68 -2.16 -5.26
C LYS A 175 22.61 -2.79 -3.87
N LYS A 176 22.35 -4.09 -3.80
CA LYS A 176 22.58 -4.88 -2.59
C LYS A 176 24.09 -5.09 -2.40
N HIS A 177 24.53 -5.23 -1.17
CA HIS A 177 25.90 -5.62 -0.84
C HIS A 177 26.26 -7.04 -1.33
N SER A 178 25.24 -7.87 -1.62
CA SER A 178 25.38 -9.19 -2.26
C SER A 178 24.24 -9.35 -3.25
N SER A 179 24.59 -9.49 -4.55
CA SER A 179 23.64 -9.61 -5.65
C SER A 179 22.85 -10.92 -5.66
N ASP A 180 23.33 -11.94 -4.93
CA ASP A 180 22.88 -13.33 -5.07
C ASP A 180 21.83 -13.75 -4.06
N ILE A 181 21.52 -12.89 -3.05
CA ILE A 181 20.50 -13.19 -2.06
C ILE A 181 19.16 -12.55 -2.47
N PRO A 182 18.07 -13.33 -2.57
CA PRO A 182 16.77 -12.78 -2.83
C PRO A 182 16.36 -11.79 -1.73
N LEU A 183 15.59 -10.77 -2.07
CA LEU A 183 15.04 -9.80 -1.13
C LEU A 183 13.56 -10.13 -0.91
N PHE A 184 13.21 -10.53 0.31
CA PHE A 184 11.82 -10.75 0.71
C PHE A 184 11.36 -9.56 1.57
N ILE A 185 10.70 -8.60 0.94
CA ILE A 185 10.32 -7.35 1.61
C ILE A 185 9.13 -7.58 2.53
N SER A 186 9.39 -7.73 3.82
CA SER A 186 8.34 -7.94 4.83
C SER A 186 7.74 -6.65 5.37
N SER A 187 8.49 -5.55 5.32
CA SER A 187 8.05 -4.25 5.84
C SER A 187 8.90 -3.11 5.29
N PHE A 188 8.39 -1.91 5.50
CA PHE A 188 9.11 -0.66 5.43
C PHE A 188 9.02 0.09 6.77
N GLY A 189 9.90 1.04 6.97
CA GLY A 189 9.87 1.97 8.08
C GLY A 189 10.53 3.30 7.70
N GLU A 190 10.24 4.33 8.47
CA GLU A 190 10.90 5.63 8.32
C GLU A 190 11.42 6.13 9.67
N ASP A 191 12.54 6.83 9.66
CA ASP A 191 13.08 7.47 10.87
C ASP A 191 12.46 8.87 11.10
N SER A 192 12.87 9.51 12.17
CA SER A 192 12.40 10.85 12.53
C SER A 192 12.68 11.91 11.46
N SER A 193 13.70 11.69 10.63
CA SER A 193 14.09 12.57 9.53
C SER A 193 13.34 12.27 8.23
N GLY A 194 12.53 11.21 8.18
CA GLY A 194 11.82 10.77 7.00
C GLY A 194 12.66 9.95 6.03
N GLU A 195 13.84 9.46 6.49
CA GLU A 195 14.64 8.51 5.72
C GLU A 195 14.02 7.13 5.77
N LEU A 196 14.06 6.41 4.65
CA LEU A 196 13.31 5.17 4.45
C LEU A 196 14.20 3.94 4.64
N TYR A 197 13.61 2.92 5.24
CA TYR A 197 14.22 1.62 5.49
C TYR A 197 13.34 0.50 4.93
N ILE A 198 14.01 -0.57 4.47
CA ILE A 198 13.38 -1.84 4.07
C ILE A 198 13.73 -2.89 5.12
N VAL A 199 12.75 -3.67 5.53
CA VAL A 199 12.93 -4.83 6.39
C VAL A 199 12.86 -6.08 5.51
N ASP A 200 13.97 -6.81 5.42
CA ASP A 200 14.07 -8.09 4.75
C ASP A 200 13.68 -9.22 5.70
N TYR A 201 12.79 -10.10 5.27
CA TYR A 201 12.36 -11.28 6.04
C TYR A 201 13.55 -12.19 6.46
N LEU A 202 14.64 -12.16 5.69
CA LEU A 202 15.86 -12.91 6.01
C LEU A 202 16.70 -12.30 7.13
N GLY A 203 16.20 -11.25 7.81
CA GLY A 203 16.79 -10.72 9.03
C GLY A 203 17.70 -9.51 8.84
N ALA A 204 17.60 -8.80 7.71
CA ALA A 204 18.34 -7.56 7.45
C ALA A 204 17.42 -6.34 7.40
N VAL A 205 18.00 -5.18 7.77
CA VAL A 205 17.38 -3.87 7.56
C VAL A 205 18.29 -3.05 6.67
N TYR A 206 17.73 -2.54 5.57
CA TYR A 206 18.45 -1.72 4.59
C TYR A 206 17.94 -0.29 4.62
N LYS A 207 18.85 0.69 4.56
CA LYS A 207 18.53 2.10 4.39
C LYS A 207 18.66 2.51 2.93
N PHE A 208 17.75 3.34 2.44
CA PHE A 208 17.92 4.01 1.15
C PHE A 208 19.01 5.07 1.29
N VAL A 209 20.06 4.96 0.48
CA VAL A 209 21.15 5.93 0.40
C VAL A 209 21.37 6.40 -1.01
N SER A 210 21.73 7.66 -1.20
CA SER A 210 22.10 8.19 -2.50
C SER A 210 23.49 7.65 -2.89
N ASN A 211 23.62 7.18 -4.13
CA ASN A 211 24.96 6.99 -4.72
C ASN A 211 25.50 8.39 -5.04
N LYS A 212 26.43 8.86 -4.22
CA LYS A 212 27.23 10.06 -4.53
C LYS A 212 28.23 9.74 -5.65
#